data_1ead9b2b71bae7f2c5d3dbf23fa2e059
#
_entry.id   1ead9b2b71bae7f2c5d3dbf23fa2e059
#
_cell.length_a   1.000
_cell.length_b   1.000
_cell.length_c   1.000
_cell.angle_alpha   90.00
_cell.angle_beta   90.00
_cell.angle_gamma   90.00
#
_symmetry.space_group_name_H-M   'P 1'
#
loop_
_entity.id
_entity.type
_entity.pdbx_description
1 polymer ?
#
loop_
_entity_poly.entity_id
_entity_poly.type
_entity_poly.pdbx_seq_one_letter_code
_entity_poly.pdbx_strand_id
1 'polypeptide(L)'
;MTQVRAYGIVRSDLSTDTTGQDVHEIRDLSMLHGFDLRGVTIEHGDAHFGLLLATLAPSHITTLIVPTVVHLTGWLDAARQDASVWTLRPAGYWPSLKAWGGAAEFVPVGLK
;
A
#
# COMPACT_ATOMS: atom_id res chain seq x y z
N MET A 1 18.65 -4.39 -13.24
CA MET A 1 17.91 -4.81 -12.05
C MET A 1 16.60 -4.08 -11.95
N THR A 2 15.52 -4.79 -11.72
CA THR A 2 14.18 -4.21 -11.71
C THR A 2 13.82 -3.77 -10.31
N GLN A 3 13.41 -2.51 -10.16
CA GLN A 3 12.89 -2.04 -8.89
C GLN A 3 11.50 -2.65 -8.63
N VAL A 4 11.17 -2.80 -7.36
CA VAL A 4 9.82 -3.21 -6.96
C VAL A 4 8.87 -2.06 -7.26
N ARG A 5 7.83 -2.34 -8.04
CA ARG A 5 6.81 -1.33 -8.37
C ARG A 5 5.82 -1.22 -7.24
N ALA A 6 5.57 0.01 -6.84
CA ALA A 6 4.66 0.33 -5.75
C ALA A 6 3.58 1.31 -6.20
N TYR A 7 2.47 1.31 -5.48
CA TYR A 7 1.38 2.23 -5.70
C TYR A 7 0.80 2.66 -4.37
N GLY A 8 0.50 3.93 -4.21
CA GLY A 8 -0.06 4.46 -2.97
C GLY A 8 -1.56 4.67 -3.05
N ILE A 9 -2.25 4.41 -1.95
CA ILE A 9 -3.69 4.65 -1.83
C ILE A 9 -3.95 5.43 -0.56
N VAL A 10 -4.63 6.56 -0.67
CA VAL A 10 -5.06 7.37 0.47
C VAL A 10 -6.56 7.60 0.37
N ARG A 11 -7.30 7.26 1.42
CA ARG A 11 -8.73 7.56 1.48
C ARG A 11 -8.91 8.91 2.16
N SER A 12 -9.34 9.91 1.40
CA SER A 12 -9.51 11.26 1.92
C SER A 12 -10.62 11.35 2.96
N ASP A 13 -11.57 10.42 2.95
CA ASP A 13 -12.62 10.36 3.97
C ASP A 13 -12.07 9.93 5.34
N LEU A 14 -10.89 9.29 5.37
CA LEU A 14 -10.23 8.87 6.61
C LEU A 14 -9.08 9.81 6.99
N SER A 15 -8.44 10.41 6.01
CA SER A 15 -7.29 11.32 6.22
C SER A 15 -7.66 12.79 6.16
N THR A 16 -8.90 13.13 6.33
CA THR A 16 -9.49 14.47 6.10
C THR A 16 -8.51 15.66 6.02
N ASP A 17 -7.81 15.95 7.11
CA ASP A 17 -6.90 17.10 7.18
C ASP A 17 -5.45 16.74 6.85
N THR A 18 -5.13 15.46 6.67
CA THR A 18 -3.75 14.99 6.51
C THR A 18 -3.49 14.33 5.17
N THR A 19 -4.45 14.41 4.23
CA THR A 19 -4.31 13.73 2.93
C THR A 19 -3.02 14.11 2.21
N GLY A 20 -2.72 15.39 2.13
CA GLY A 20 -1.50 15.86 1.46
C GLY A 20 -0.23 15.39 2.17
N GLN A 21 -0.23 15.40 3.49
CA GLN A 21 0.90 14.91 4.26
C GLN A 21 1.07 13.41 4.08
N ASP A 22 -0.03 12.65 4.08
CA ASP A 22 0.02 11.21 3.89
C ASP A 22 0.59 10.86 2.50
N VAL A 23 0.20 11.59 1.46
CA VAL A 23 0.78 11.40 0.12
C VAL A 23 2.28 11.65 0.14
N HIS A 24 2.71 12.73 0.80
CA HIS A 24 4.12 13.06 0.90
C HIS A 24 4.90 11.96 1.64
N GLU A 25 4.37 11.46 2.73
CA GLU A 25 5.02 10.41 3.52
C GLU A 25 5.08 9.09 2.75
N ILE A 26 4.07 8.78 1.95
CA ILE A 26 4.11 7.61 1.08
C ILE A 26 5.28 7.72 0.09
N ARG A 27 5.47 8.90 -0.49
CA ARG A 27 6.60 9.12 -1.39
C ARG A 27 7.94 8.98 -0.69
N ASP A 28 8.05 9.51 0.52
CA ASP A 28 9.27 9.39 1.31
C ASP A 28 9.58 7.94 1.65
N LEU A 29 8.58 7.17 2.06
CA LEU A 29 8.75 5.75 2.35
C LEU A 29 9.20 4.99 1.11
N SER A 30 8.60 5.29 -0.03
CA SER A 30 8.96 4.67 -1.29
C SER A 30 10.43 4.94 -1.66
N MET A 31 10.86 6.19 -1.49
CA MET A 31 12.26 6.55 -1.75
C MET A 31 13.21 5.84 -0.78
N LEU A 32 12.84 5.77 0.49
CA LEU A 32 13.66 5.14 1.51
C LEU A 32 13.93 3.67 1.20
N HIS A 33 12.94 2.97 0.67
CA HIS A 33 13.05 1.56 0.37
C HIS A 33 13.40 1.26 -1.10
N GLY A 34 13.66 2.29 -1.90
CA GLY A 34 14.05 2.11 -3.29
C GLY A 34 12.95 1.56 -4.20
N PHE A 35 11.69 1.82 -3.85
CA PHE A 35 10.57 1.39 -4.69
C PHE A 35 10.40 2.30 -5.91
N ASP A 36 9.91 1.71 -7.00
CA ASP A 36 9.46 2.46 -8.17
C ASP A 36 7.99 2.81 -7.95
N LEU A 37 7.73 3.98 -7.38
CA LEU A 37 6.36 4.42 -7.08
C LEU A 37 5.68 4.88 -8.36
N ARG A 38 4.67 4.13 -8.80
CA ARG A 38 3.98 4.39 -10.05
C ARG A 38 2.90 5.46 -9.94
N GLY A 39 2.49 5.77 -8.73
CA GLY A 39 1.52 6.82 -8.49
C GLY A 39 0.90 6.69 -7.11
N VAL A 40 0.12 7.69 -6.74
CA VAL A 40 -0.67 7.68 -5.52
C VAL A 40 -2.07 8.12 -5.89
N THR A 41 -3.08 7.31 -5.58
CA THR A 41 -4.46 7.70 -5.79
C THR A 41 -5.07 8.20 -4.49
N ILE A 42 -5.89 9.23 -4.60
CA ILE A 42 -6.67 9.76 -3.49
C ILE A 42 -8.12 9.42 -3.77
N GLU A 43 -8.71 8.56 -2.94
CA GLU A 43 -10.08 8.11 -3.08
C GLU A 43 -10.91 8.58 -1.90
N HIS A 44 -12.14 8.98 -2.14
CA HIS A 44 -13.02 9.44 -1.05
C HIS A 44 -13.73 8.27 -0.35
N GLY A 45 -13.57 7.07 -0.83
CA GLY A 45 -14.13 5.86 -0.26
C GLY A 45 -13.49 4.66 -0.93
N ASP A 46 -14.17 3.52 -0.93
CA ASP A 46 -13.62 2.30 -1.50
C ASP A 46 -14.32 1.83 -2.79
N ALA A 47 -15.15 2.69 -3.38
CA ALA A 47 -15.96 2.30 -4.54
C ALA A 47 -15.13 1.80 -5.72
N HIS A 48 -13.91 2.29 -5.88
CA HIS A 48 -13.04 1.92 -7.01
C HIS A 48 -11.99 0.87 -6.66
N PHE A 49 -11.98 0.36 -5.42
CA PHE A 49 -10.90 -0.54 -4.97
C PHE A 49 -10.88 -1.86 -5.74
N GLY A 50 -12.06 -2.43 -6.05
CA GLY A 50 -12.09 -3.65 -6.84
C GLY A 50 -11.37 -3.49 -8.17
N LEU A 51 -11.61 -2.37 -8.85
CA LEU A 51 -10.96 -2.08 -10.12
C LEU A 51 -9.48 -1.78 -9.96
N LEU A 52 -9.12 -0.98 -8.93
CA LEU A 52 -7.73 -0.70 -8.62
C LEU A 52 -6.93 -1.97 -8.38
N LEU A 53 -7.44 -2.84 -7.52
CA LEU A 53 -6.74 -4.08 -7.18
C LEU A 53 -6.62 -5.01 -8.39
N ALA A 54 -7.60 -4.99 -9.28
CA ALA A 54 -7.55 -5.81 -10.50
C ALA A 54 -6.44 -5.37 -11.46
N THR A 55 -5.93 -4.15 -11.34
CA THR A 55 -4.86 -3.66 -12.21
C THR A 55 -3.46 -3.95 -11.69
N LEU A 56 -3.32 -4.44 -10.47
CA LEU A 56 -2.00 -4.63 -9.86
C LEU A 56 -1.16 -5.66 -10.60
N ALA A 57 -1.69 -6.87 -10.80
CA ALA A 57 -0.94 -7.92 -11.46
C ALA A 57 -0.58 -7.57 -12.91
N PRO A 58 -1.52 -7.09 -13.76
CA PRO A 58 -1.15 -6.68 -15.12
C PRO A 58 -0.11 -5.57 -15.18
N SER A 59 -0.07 -4.69 -14.20
CA SER A 59 0.89 -3.60 -14.13
C SER A 59 2.20 -3.98 -13.43
N HIS A 60 2.29 -5.22 -12.96
CA HIS A 60 3.45 -5.72 -12.19
C HIS A 60 3.69 -4.91 -10.91
N ILE A 61 2.64 -4.39 -10.31
CA ILE A 61 2.71 -3.69 -9.03
C ILE A 61 2.58 -4.74 -7.94
N THR A 62 3.62 -4.88 -7.13
CA THR A 62 3.70 -5.90 -6.08
C THR A 62 3.75 -5.31 -4.68
N THR A 63 3.62 -4.00 -4.57
CA THR A 63 3.63 -3.30 -3.28
C THR A 63 2.59 -2.20 -3.29
N LEU A 64 1.74 -2.20 -2.26
CA LEU A 64 0.81 -1.10 -2.00
C LEU A 64 1.28 -0.38 -0.75
N ILE A 65 1.10 0.94 -0.72
CA ILE A 65 1.46 1.75 0.44
C ILE A 65 0.24 2.55 0.85
N VAL A 66 -0.17 2.41 2.11
CA VAL A 66 -1.32 3.12 2.69
C VAL A 66 -0.90 3.75 4.01
N PRO A 67 -1.56 4.82 4.46
CA PRO A 67 -1.22 5.42 5.75
C PRO A 67 -1.39 4.45 6.91
N THR A 68 -2.53 3.76 6.97
CA THR A 68 -2.81 2.70 7.94
C THR A 68 -3.66 1.64 7.25
N VAL A 69 -3.76 0.45 7.85
CA VAL A 69 -4.60 -0.62 7.28
C VAL A 69 -6.07 -0.25 7.23
N VAL A 70 -6.49 0.74 8.02
CA VAL A 70 -7.89 1.19 8.03
C VAL A 70 -8.30 1.69 6.63
N HIS A 71 -7.37 2.23 5.86
CA HIS A 71 -7.63 2.66 4.49
C HIS A 71 -8.01 1.50 3.56
N LEU A 72 -7.70 0.27 3.96
CA LEU A 72 -8.05 -0.95 3.22
C LEU A 72 -9.05 -1.82 3.97
N THR A 73 -9.84 -1.23 4.87
CA THR A 73 -10.85 -1.98 5.62
C THR A 73 -11.78 -2.73 4.66
N GLY A 74 -11.88 -4.05 4.86
CA GLY A 74 -12.66 -4.92 3.99
C GLY A 74 -11.91 -5.36 2.73
N TRP A 75 -10.72 -4.81 2.45
CA TRP A 75 -9.97 -5.07 1.22
C TRP A 75 -8.55 -5.60 1.47
N LEU A 76 -8.12 -5.66 2.73
CA LEU A 76 -6.72 -6.01 3.02
C LEU A 76 -6.34 -7.38 2.45
N ASP A 77 -7.17 -8.40 2.66
CA ASP A 77 -6.87 -9.75 2.17
C ASP A 77 -6.87 -9.79 0.64
N ALA A 78 -7.81 -9.08 0.00
CA ALA A 78 -7.85 -8.99 -1.45
C ALA A 78 -6.58 -8.32 -1.98
N ALA A 79 -6.12 -7.25 -1.34
CA ALA A 79 -4.89 -6.57 -1.73
C ALA A 79 -3.68 -7.50 -1.59
N ARG A 80 -3.64 -8.29 -0.53
CA ARG A 80 -2.52 -9.19 -0.25
C ARG A 80 -2.44 -10.38 -1.22
N GLN A 81 -3.48 -10.64 -1.98
CA GLN A 81 -3.43 -11.69 -3.01
C GLN A 81 -2.34 -11.40 -4.05
N ASP A 82 -2.12 -10.12 -4.37
CA ASP A 82 -1.19 -9.74 -5.43
C ASP A 82 -0.03 -8.86 -4.95
N ALA A 83 -0.10 -8.30 -3.74
CA ALA A 83 0.88 -7.33 -3.29
C ALA A 83 1.12 -7.44 -1.80
N SER A 84 2.30 -6.99 -1.37
CA SER A 84 2.52 -6.68 0.04
C SER A 84 1.91 -5.30 0.32
N VAL A 85 1.46 -5.09 1.55
CA VAL A 85 0.82 -3.83 1.94
C VAL A 85 1.67 -3.16 3.00
N TRP A 86 2.27 -2.03 2.64
CA TRP A 86 3.09 -1.24 3.53
C TRP A 86 2.27 -0.15 4.19
N THR A 87 2.55 0.13 5.44
CA THR A 87 1.85 1.16 6.21
C THR A 87 2.85 2.17 6.76
N LEU A 88 2.36 3.41 6.95
CA LEU A 88 3.14 4.46 7.58
C LEU A 88 3.04 4.36 9.11
N ARG A 89 1.87 4.02 9.60
CA ARG A 89 1.55 3.98 11.03
C ARG A 89 0.73 2.74 11.36
N PRO A 90 1.26 1.77 12.06
CA PRO A 90 2.68 1.67 12.43
C PRO A 90 3.54 1.35 11.21
N ALA A 91 4.81 1.72 11.27
CA ALA A 91 5.73 1.46 10.17
C ALA A 91 5.97 -0.04 10.01
N GLY A 92 5.72 -0.55 8.82
CA GLY A 92 5.90 -1.96 8.55
C GLY A 92 5.08 -2.41 7.34
N TYR A 93 4.92 -3.71 7.20
CA TYR A 93 4.18 -4.23 6.06
C TYR A 93 3.50 -5.56 6.36
N TRP A 94 2.45 -5.83 5.60
CA TRP A 94 1.77 -7.12 5.54
C TRP A 94 2.25 -7.83 4.28
N PRO A 95 2.97 -8.95 4.39
CA PRO A 95 3.49 -9.65 3.21
C PRO A 95 2.36 -10.13 2.30
N SER A 96 2.68 -10.26 1.02
CA SER A 96 1.76 -10.87 0.05
C SER A 96 1.45 -12.31 0.49
N LEU A 97 0.19 -12.71 0.37
CA LEU A 97 -0.23 -14.08 0.70
C LEU A 97 0.45 -15.09 -0.22
N LYS A 98 0.72 -14.73 -1.46
CA LYS A 98 1.41 -15.62 -2.40
C LYS A 98 2.83 -15.93 -1.95
N ALA A 99 3.54 -14.93 -1.44
CA ALA A 99 4.95 -15.08 -1.06
C ALA A 99 5.12 -15.98 0.16
N TRP A 100 4.13 -16.01 1.05
CA TRP A 100 4.26 -16.68 2.34
C TRP A 100 3.25 -17.80 2.56
N GLY A 101 2.59 -18.26 1.52
CA GLY A 101 1.62 -19.34 1.64
C GLY A 101 0.43 -18.98 2.52
N GLY A 102 0.14 -17.72 2.68
CA GLY A 102 -0.99 -17.27 3.45
C GLY A 102 -0.78 -17.17 4.95
N ALA A 103 0.40 -17.53 5.45
CA ALA A 103 0.66 -17.54 6.89
C ALA A 103 1.24 -16.24 7.43
N ALA A 104 1.43 -15.26 6.58
CA ALA A 104 2.17 -14.05 6.94
C ALA A 104 1.37 -13.10 7.82
N GLU A 105 2.06 -12.53 8.78
CA GLU A 105 1.53 -11.52 9.68
C GLU A 105 2.25 -10.19 9.45
N PHE A 106 1.79 -9.15 10.14
CA PHE A 106 2.41 -7.84 10.05
C PHE A 106 3.88 -7.90 10.49
N VAL A 107 4.75 -7.30 9.68
CA VAL A 107 6.19 -7.22 9.95
C VAL A 107 6.53 -5.77 10.24
N PRO A 108 6.86 -5.40 11.48
CA PRO A 108 7.28 -4.03 11.78
C PRO A 108 8.64 -3.74 11.16
N VAL A 109 8.80 -2.49 10.71
CA VAL A 109 10.06 -2.04 10.13
C VAL A 109 10.57 -0.86 10.95
N GLY A 110 11.81 -0.95 11.42
CA GLY A 110 12.43 0.13 12.15
C GLY A 110 12.68 1.33 11.24
N LEU A 111 12.60 2.52 11.82
CA LEU A 111 12.79 3.77 11.09
C LEU A 111 14.23 4.27 11.13
N LYS A 112 15.11 3.48 11.64
CA LYS A 112 16.51 3.89 11.77
C LYS A 112 17.40 3.19 10.77
#